data_2a0e05eafa2778b7e1e7e6be91f394b7
#
_entry.id   2a0e05eafa2778b7e1e7e6be91f394b7
#
_cell.length_a   1.000
_cell.length_b   1.000
_cell.length_c   1.000
_cell.angle_alpha   90.00
_cell.angle_beta   90.00
_cell.angle_gamma   90.00
#
_symmetry.space_group_name_H-M   'P 1'
#
loop_
_entity.id
_entity.type
_entity.pdbx_description
1 polymer ?
#
loop_
_entity_poly.entity_id
_entity_poly.type
_entity_poly.pdbx_seq_one_letter_code
_entity_poly.pdbx_strand_id
1 'polypeptide(L)'
;SHPFNAGLVFRDTNRFEQAIRHFDAALAIDPDYVDANWDKALALLAMGQYEAGWAGYETRRKLADNPIRPLEGAPEWDGKADLRGKRLLLRAEQGFGDMIQFARFVPMVGKKAAHIILECRSELIPVMRTIAGVGTIVEKGAKLPPFDLHVPLLSLPHVMKINEAELHRVSAEPYL
;
A
#
# COMPACT_ATOMS: atom_id res chain seq x y z
N SER A 1 8.16 4.63 31.52
CA SER A 1 8.31 3.96 30.21
C SER A 1 7.83 4.92 29.13
N HIS A 2 8.56 4.98 28.01
CA HIS A 2 8.18 5.83 26.88
C HIS A 2 6.80 5.38 26.35
N PRO A 3 5.85 6.27 26.07
CA PRO A 3 4.50 5.89 25.64
C PRO A 3 4.50 4.91 24.46
N PHE A 4 5.39 5.09 23.49
CA PHE A 4 5.54 4.21 22.34
C PHE A 4 5.75 2.74 22.74
N ASN A 5 6.68 2.46 23.66
CA ASN A 5 6.96 1.08 24.09
C ASN A 5 5.74 0.41 24.76
N ALA A 6 4.94 1.19 25.52
CA ALA A 6 3.69 0.68 26.06
C ALA A 6 2.69 0.35 24.93
N GLY A 7 2.63 1.20 23.89
CA GLY A 7 1.81 0.95 22.70
C GLY A 7 2.16 -0.37 22.02
N LEU A 8 3.45 -0.68 21.85
CA LEU A 8 3.88 -1.95 21.25
C LEU A 8 3.40 -3.16 22.06
N VAL A 9 3.50 -3.14 23.38
CA VAL A 9 3.01 -4.23 24.24
C VAL A 9 1.51 -4.45 24.07
N PHE A 10 0.74 -3.37 24.02
CA PHE A 10 -0.71 -3.46 23.78
C PHE A 10 -1.04 -3.99 22.40
N ARG A 11 -0.35 -3.52 21.35
CA ARG A 11 -0.50 -4.03 19.99
C ARG A 11 -0.22 -5.54 19.90
N ASP A 12 0.90 -5.98 20.48
CA ASP A 12 1.35 -7.38 20.44
C ASP A 12 0.44 -8.32 21.25
N THR A 13 -0.37 -7.76 22.14
CA THR A 13 -1.42 -8.47 22.88
C THR A 13 -2.82 -8.27 22.30
N ASN A 14 -2.95 -7.76 21.07
CA ASN A 14 -4.20 -7.47 20.35
C ASN A 14 -5.13 -6.49 21.08
N ARG A 15 -4.60 -5.62 21.93
CA ARG A 15 -5.34 -4.58 22.67
C ARG A 15 -5.22 -3.26 21.91
N PHE A 16 -5.76 -3.24 20.69
CA PHE A 16 -5.51 -2.19 19.70
C PHE A 16 -5.98 -0.79 20.16
N GLU A 17 -7.15 -0.66 20.83
CA GLU A 17 -7.59 0.65 21.33
C GLU A 17 -6.61 1.23 22.36
N GLN A 18 -6.03 0.38 23.20
CA GLN A 18 -5.04 0.82 24.18
C GLN A 18 -3.73 1.16 23.48
N ALA A 19 -3.31 0.36 22.50
CA ALA A 19 -2.14 0.64 21.69
C ALA A 19 -2.24 2.03 21.02
N ILE A 20 -3.39 2.31 20.37
CA ILE A 20 -3.63 3.60 19.70
C ILE A 20 -3.52 4.77 20.68
N ARG A 21 -4.13 4.67 21.89
CA ARG A 21 -4.00 5.73 22.90
C ARG A 21 -2.55 6.01 23.28
N HIS A 22 -1.73 4.97 23.38
CA HIS A 22 -0.31 5.10 23.70
C HIS A 22 0.51 5.66 22.54
N PHE A 23 0.19 5.27 21.30
CA PHE A 23 0.80 5.87 20.12
C PHE A 23 0.41 7.35 19.98
N ASP A 24 -0.85 7.71 20.25
CA ASP A 24 -1.30 9.10 20.27
C ASP A 24 -0.54 9.93 21.33
N ALA A 25 -0.30 9.36 22.52
CA ALA A 25 0.50 10.02 23.54
C ALA A 25 1.96 10.22 23.11
N ALA A 26 2.53 9.27 22.36
CA ALA A 26 3.87 9.41 21.79
C ALA A 26 3.90 10.51 20.71
N LEU A 27 2.90 10.54 19.84
CA LEU A 27 2.76 11.53 18.77
C LEU A 27 2.42 12.94 19.28
N ALA A 28 1.80 13.05 20.45
CA ALA A 28 1.62 14.35 21.10
C ALA A 28 2.95 14.96 21.56
N ILE A 29 3.96 14.13 21.84
CA ILE A 29 5.32 14.57 22.21
C ILE A 29 6.15 14.84 20.96
N ASP A 30 6.09 13.93 19.98
CA ASP A 30 6.79 14.04 18.70
C ASP A 30 5.83 13.67 17.55
N PRO A 31 5.21 14.66 16.89
CA PRO A 31 4.27 14.43 15.79
C PRO A 31 4.89 13.75 14.56
N ASP A 32 6.21 13.86 14.40
CA ASP A 32 6.95 13.26 13.28
C ASP A 32 7.55 11.88 13.61
N TYR A 33 7.20 11.30 14.77
CA TYR A 33 7.69 9.99 15.17
C TYR A 33 7.15 8.90 14.21
N VAL A 34 7.97 8.53 13.24
CA VAL A 34 7.62 7.64 12.13
C VAL A 34 7.10 6.29 12.61
N ASP A 35 7.81 5.64 13.55
CA ASP A 35 7.43 4.31 14.04
C ASP A 35 6.08 4.34 14.77
N ALA A 36 5.81 5.39 15.57
CA ALA A 36 4.53 5.52 16.26
C ALA A 36 3.36 5.71 15.28
N ASN A 37 3.55 6.51 14.22
CA ASN A 37 2.56 6.68 13.16
C ASN A 37 2.32 5.36 12.41
N TRP A 38 3.39 4.63 12.11
CA TRP A 38 3.32 3.34 11.45
C TRP A 38 2.56 2.31 12.27
N ASP A 39 2.94 2.10 13.53
CA ASP A 39 2.31 1.12 14.41
C ASP A 39 0.86 1.47 14.73
N LYS A 40 0.53 2.76 14.86
CA LYS A 40 -0.84 3.23 14.97
C LYS A 40 -1.67 2.87 13.73
N ALA A 41 -1.12 3.05 12.53
CA ALA A 41 -1.79 2.70 11.29
C ALA A 41 -2.11 1.20 11.21
N LEU A 42 -1.17 0.34 11.60
CA LEU A 42 -1.41 -1.11 11.66
C LEU A 42 -2.51 -1.48 12.66
N ALA A 43 -2.54 -0.85 13.84
CA ALA A 43 -3.59 -1.05 14.83
C ALA A 43 -4.97 -0.59 14.30
N LEU A 44 -5.04 0.54 13.61
CA LEU A 44 -6.27 1.04 12.97
C LEU A 44 -6.79 0.06 11.91
N LEU A 45 -5.91 -0.46 11.05
CA LEU A 45 -6.27 -1.46 10.04
C LEU A 45 -6.79 -2.76 10.68
N ALA A 46 -6.15 -3.22 11.76
CA ALA A 46 -6.58 -4.39 12.50
C ALA A 46 -7.98 -4.23 13.13
N MET A 47 -8.37 -2.99 13.45
CA MET A 47 -9.69 -2.64 13.96
C MET A 47 -10.73 -2.34 12.88
N GLY A 48 -10.40 -2.47 11.60
CA GLY A 48 -11.30 -2.14 10.49
C GLY A 48 -11.47 -0.65 10.24
N GLN A 49 -10.66 0.21 10.85
CA GLN A 49 -10.68 1.66 10.61
C GLN A 49 -9.88 1.99 9.34
N TYR A 50 -10.39 1.52 8.21
CA TYR A 50 -9.64 1.45 6.94
C TYR A 50 -9.23 2.82 6.41
N GLU A 51 -10.08 3.84 6.46
CA GLU A 51 -9.76 5.17 5.92
C GLU A 51 -8.54 5.78 6.63
N ALA A 52 -8.59 5.84 7.96
CA ALA A 52 -7.48 6.36 8.76
C ALA A 52 -6.26 5.42 8.71
N GLY A 53 -6.50 4.12 8.72
CA GLY A 53 -5.46 3.10 8.66
C GLY A 53 -4.66 3.16 7.35
N TRP A 54 -5.32 3.21 6.20
CA TRP A 54 -4.62 3.34 4.90
C TRP A 54 -3.89 4.67 4.76
N ALA A 55 -4.47 5.77 5.26
CA ALA A 55 -3.77 7.06 5.27
C ALA A 55 -2.48 7.00 6.11
N GLY A 56 -2.57 6.42 7.32
CA GLY A 56 -1.40 6.22 8.19
C GLY A 56 -0.40 5.21 7.61
N TYR A 57 -0.85 4.21 6.85
CA TYR A 57 -0.01 3.19 6.22
C TYR A 57 1.00 3.80 5.22
N GLU A 58 0.73 4.98 4.66
CA GLU A 58 1.68 5.70 3.81
C GLU A 58 2.95 6.13 4.57
N THR A 59 2.92 6.15 5.92
CA THR A 59 4.10 6.42 6.75
C THR A 59 5.21 5.41 6.54
N ARG A 60 4.91 4.17 6.07
CA ARG A 60 5.93 3.17 5.71
C ARG A 60 6.98 3.71 4.75
N ARG A 61 6.61 4.68 3.93
CA ARG A 61 7.50 5.32 2.94
C ARG A 61 8.62 6.15 3.59
N LYS A 62 8.48 6.49 4.87
CA LYS A 62 9.47 7.22 5.68
C LYS A 62 10.33 6.28 6.53
N LEU A 63 10.01 4.99 6.60
CA LEU A 63 10.81 4.02 7.34
C LEU A 63 12.20 3.89 6.71
N ALA A 64 13.23 3.71 7.56
CA ALA A 64 14.62 3.74 7.12
C ALA A 64 14.98 2.62 6.12
N ASP A 65 14.28 1.49 6.20
CA ASP A 65 14.49 0.31 5.36
C ASP A 65 13.54 0.26 4.14
N ASN A 66 12.74 1.31 3.90
CA ASN A 66 11.83 1.35 2.77
C ASN A 66 12.59 1.51 1.44
N PRO A 67 12.44 0.57 0.49
CA PRO A 67 13.13 0.63 -0.79
C PRO A 67 12.47 1.54 -1.83
N ILE A 68 11.28 2.08 -1.55
CA ILE A 68 10.56 2.95 -2.48
C ILE A 68 11.22 4.32 -2.51
N ARG A 69 11.90 4.58 -3.62
CA ARG A 69 12.47 5.90 -3.92
C ARG A 69 11.57 6.67 -4.88
N PRO A 70 11.59 8.01 -4.84
CA PRO A 70 10.96 8.81 -5.88
C PRO A 70 11.40 8.32 -7.27
N LEU A 71 10.50 8.32 -8.22
CA LEU A 71 10.77 7.97 -9.61
C LEU A 71 10.69 9.23 -10.44
N GLU A 72 11.78 9.55 -11.11
CA GLU A 72 11.83 10.70 -12.01
C GLU A 72 11.11 10.41 -13.33
N GLY A 73 10.61 11.44 -13.97
CA GLY A 73 10.08 11.38 -15.34
C GLY A 73 8.57 11.20 -15.48
N ALA A 74 7.83 10.85 -14.41
CA ALA A 74 6.36 10.85 -14.45
C ALA A 74 5.79 11.11 -13.04
N PRO A 75 4.62 11.77 -12.93
CA PRO A 75 4.00 12.06 -11.64
C PRO A 75 3.45 10.78 -10.99
N GLU A 76 3.45 10.80 -9.65
CA GLU A 76 2.77 9.77 -8.87
C GLU A 76 1.26 10.00 -8.92
N TRP A 77 0.49 8.93 -9.12
CA TRP A 77 -0.97 8.99 -9.14
C TRP A 77 -1.53 9.16 -7.72
N ASP A 78 -2.28 10.22 -7.53
CA ASP A 78 -2.90 10.61 -6.25
C ASP A 78 -4.35 10.10 -6.08
N GLY A 79 -4.82 9.24 -6.99
CA GLY A 79 -6.20 8.75 -7.00
C GLY A 79 -7.21 9.68 -7.67
N LYS A 80 -6.85 10.92 -8.03
CA LYS A 80 -7.76 11.92 -8.63
C LYS A 80 -7.58 12.04 -10.14
N ALA A 81 -6.32 11.96 -10.61
CA ALA A 81 -6.05 12.07 -12.04
C ALA A 81 -6.78 10.97 -12.82
N ASP A 82 -7.40 11.37 -13.94
CA ASP A 82 -8.08 10.44 -14.83
C ASP A 82 -7.10 9.47 -15.50
N LEU A 83 -7.36 8.19 -15.35
CA LEU A 83 -6.53 7.12 -15.90
C LEU A 83 -6.95 6.68 -17.31
N ARG A 84 -8.04 7.20 -17.86
CA ARG A 84 -8.50 6.86 -19.21
C ARG A 84 -7.43 7.24 -20.23
N GLY A 85 -7.06 6.29 -21.08
CA GLY A 85 -5.99 6.47 -22.06
C GLY A 85 -4.57 6.49 -21.50
N LYS A 86 -4.39 6.29 -20.19
CA LYS A 86 -3.08 6.34 -19.51
C LYS A 86 -2.52 4.95 -19.23
N ARG A 87 -1.20 4.86 -19.28
CA ARG A 87 -0.43 3.70 -18.83
C ARG A 87 0.00 3.95 -17.39
N LEU A 88 -0.45 3.11 -16.47
CA LEU A 88 -0.15 3.20 -15.05
C LEU A 88 0.89 2.15 -14.66
N LEU A 89 2.02 2.59 -14.13
CA LEU A 89 3.03 1.72 -13.53
C LEU A 89 2.71 1.47 -12.05
N LEU A 90 2.44 0.22 -11.70
CA LEU A 90 2.35 -0.24 -10.32
C LEU A 90 3.73 -0.73 -9.88
N ARG A 91 4.30 -0.05 -8.89
CA ARG A 91 5.68 -0.28 -8.44
C ARG A 91 5.74 -1.31 -7.33
N ALA A 92 6.66 -2.27 -7.47
CA ALA A 92 6.94 -3.24 -6.43
C ALA A 92 7.62 -2.59 -5.22
N GLU A 93 7.15 -2.95 -4.03
CA GLU A 93 7.78 -2.59 -2.77
C GLU A 93 8.57 -3.77 -2.19
N GLN A 94 8.36 -4.09 -0.91
CA GLN A 94 9.00 -5.21 -0.23
C GLN A 94 8.08 -6.43 -0.20
N GLY A 95 8.67 -7.56 0.12
CA GLY A 95 7.96 -8.77 0.52
C GLY A 95 7.13 -9.45 -0.57
N PHE A 96 7.19 -10.77 -0.62
CA PHE A 96 6.34 -11.56 -1.50
C PHE A 96 4.89 -11.54 -1.01
N GLY A 97 4.69 -11.66 0.31
CA GLY A 97 3.37 -11.65 0.91
C GLY A 97 2.59 -10.37 0.62
N ASP A 98 3.25 -9.22 0.76
CA ASP A 98 2.64 -7.92 0.48
C ASP A 98 2.27 -7.79 -1.00
N MET A 99 3.17 -8.17 -1.90
CA MET A 99 2.89 -8.16 -3.34
C MET A 99 1.67 -9.01 -3.68
N ILE A 100 1.59 -10.22 -3.14
CA ILE A 100 0.45 -11.12 -3.34
C ILE A 100 -0.82 -10.50 -2.74
N GLN A 101 -0.76 -10.05 -1.50
CA GLN A 101 -1.93 -9.49 -0.80
C GLN A 101 -2.50 -8.27 -1.51
N PHE A 102 -1.66 -7.31 -1.90
CA PHE A 102 -2.12 -6.05 -2.49
C PHE A 102 -2.43 -6.17 -3.99
N ALA A 103 -1.98 -7.22 -4.66
CA ALA A 103 -2.31 -7.50 -6.04
C ALA A 103 -3.83 -7.65 -6.28
N ARG A 104 -4.62 -7.98 -5.25
CA ARG A 104 -6.10 -8.02 -5.31
C ARG A 104 -6.74 -6.70 -5.74
N PHE A 105 -6.05 -5.58 -5.57
CA PHE A 105 -6.56 -4.26 -5.98
C PHE A 105 -6.27 -3.93 -7.45
N VAL A 106 -5.40 -4.70 -8.10
CA VAL A 106 -5.02 -4.46 -9.52
C VAL A 106 -6.22 -4.56 -10.47
N PRO A 107 -7.14 -5.54 -10.37
CA PRO A 107 -8.31 -5.59 -11.25
C PRO A 107 -9.21 -4.35 -11.14
N MET A 108 -9.27 -3.71 -9.96
CA MET A 108 -10.08 -2.51 -9.76
C MET A 108 -9.49 -1.30 -10.49
N VAL A 109 -8.19 -1.08 -10.37
CA VAL A 109 -7.52 0.02 -11.05
C VAL A 109 -7.36 -0.26 -12.55
N GLY A 110 -7.21 -1.51 -12.93
CA GLY A 110 -7.15 -1.94 -14.33
C GLY A 110 -8.40 -1.59 -15.14
N LYS A 111 -9.58 -1.53 -14.49
CA LYS A 111 -10.83 -1.05 -15.12
C LYS A 111 -10.81 0.45 -15.45
N LYS A 112 -9.92 1.21 -14.86
CA LYS A 112 -9.82 2.67 -15.01
C LYS A 112 -8.71 3.09 -15.97
N ALA A 113 -7.63 2.34 -16.04
CA ALA A 113 -6.45 2.66 -16.85
C ALA A 113 -6.53 1.99 -18.23
N ALA A 114 -5.92 2.61 -19.24
CA ALA A 114 -5.78 1.99 -20.56
C ALA A 114 -4.84 0.78 -20.56
N HIS A 115 -3.81 0.82 -19.70
CA HIS A 115 -2.81 -0.25 -19.61
C HIS A 115 -2.15 -0.24 -18.24
N ILE A 116 -2.09 -1.40 -17.61
CA ILE A 116 -1.37 -1.59 -16.34
C ILE A 116 -0.01 -2.24 -16.63
N ILE A 117 1.04 -1.61 -16.14
CA ILE A 117 2.38 -2.15 -16.07
C ILE A 117 2.62 -2.51 -14.61
N LEU A 118 2.85 -3.78 -14.33
CA LEU A 118 3.13 -4.26 -12.97
C LEU A 118 4.61 -4.62 -12.83
N GLU A 119 5.33 -3.86 -12.02
CA GLU A 119 6.67 -4.22 -11.58
C GLU A 119 6.57 -5.27 -10.48
N CYS A 120 7.31 -6.37 -10.57
CA CYS A 120 7.37 -7.37 -9.52
C CYS A 120 8.73 -8.10 -9.50
N ARG A 121 8.98 -8.85 -8.46
CA ARG A 121 10.16 -9.73 -8.40
C ARG A 121 9.99 -10.88 -9.37
N SER A 122 11.11 -11.37 -9.92
CA SER A 122 11.12 -12.47 -10.91
C SER A 122 10.34 -13.70 -10.47
N GLU A 123 10.46 -14.06 -9.19
CA GLU A 123 9.83 -15.24 -8.60
C GLU A 123 8.29 -15.15 -8.59
N LEU A 124 7.74 -13.94 -8.58
CA LEU A 124 6.30 -13.72 -8.58
C LEU A 124 5.70 -13.57 -9.99
N ILE A 125 6.51 -13.42 -11.03
CA ILE A 125 6.02 -13.21 -12.41
C ILE A 125 4.99 -14.27 -12.83
N PRO A 126 5.19 -15.58 -12.60
CA PRO A 126 4.20 -16.59 -13.00
C PRO A 126 2.83 -16.36 -12.36
N VAL A 127 2.81 -16.01 -11.08
CA VAL A 127 1.58 -15.74 -10.33
C VAL A 127 0.93 -14.43 -10.76
N MET A 128 1.71 -13.35 -10.87
CA MET A 128 1.19 -12.03 -11.22
C MET A 128 0.62 -11.97 -12.65
N ARG A 129 1.03 -12.89 -13.55
CA ARG A 129 0.47 -13.00 -14.90
C ARG A 129 -0.99 -13.44 -14.92
N THR A 130 -1.47 -14.08 -13.87
CA THR A 130 -2.87 -14.55 -13.79
C THR A 130 -3.84 -13.45 -13.38
N ILE A 131 -3.33 -12.31 -12.89
CA ILE A 131 -4.15 -11.22 -12.38
C ILE A 131 -4.84 -10.48 -13.51
N ALA A 132 -6.16 -10.40 -13.43
CA ALA A 132 -6.96 -9.68 -14.41
C ALA A 132 -6.61 -8.19 -14.46
N GLY A 133 -6.49 -7.64 -15.66
CA GLY A 133 -6.18 -6.22 -15.88
C GLY A 133 -4.70 -5.88 -15.95
N VAL A 134 -3.80 -6.83 -15.68
CA VAL A 134 -2.36 -6.64 -15.92
C VAL A 134 -2.08 -6.74 -17.42
N GLY A 135 -1.50 -5.69 -18.00
CA GLY A 135 -1.16 -5.64 -19.42
C GLY A 135 0.30 -6.01 -19.69
N THR A 136 1.23 -5.52 -18.86
CA THR A 136 2.66 -5.81 -18.95
C THR A 136 3.22 -6.11 -17.57
N ILE A 137 4.10 -7.10 -17.47
CA ILE A 137 4.88 -7.34 -16.26
C ILE A 137 6.33 -7.01 -16.53
N VAL A 138 6.95 -6.33 -15.57
CA VAL A 138 8.36 -5.96 -15.61
C VAL A 138 9.05 -6.48 -14.36
N GLU A 139 10.20 -7.11 -14.53
CA GLU A 139 11.02 -7.53 -13.40
C GLU A 139 11.58 -6.31 -12.67
N LYS A 140 11.54 -6.32 -11.35
CA LYS A 140 12.07 -5.24 -10.50
C LYS A 140 13.55 -4.99 -10.82
N GLY A 141 13.87 -3.74 -11.14
CA GLY A 141 15.22 -3.32 -11.54
C GLY A 141 15.51 -3.42 -13.04
N ALA A 142 14.61 -4.01 -13.84
CA ALA A 142 14.73 -3.97 -15.28
C ALA A 142 14.35 -2.59 -15.86
N LYS A 143 14.69 -2.36 -17.13
CA LYS A 143 14.30 -1.12 -17.82
C LYS A 143 12.78 -1.03 -17.92
N LEU A 144 12.23 0.04 -17.39
CA LEU A 144 10.79 0.29 -17.42
C LEU A 144 10.35 0.69 -18.85
N PRO A 145 9.24 0.14 -19.36
CA PRO A 145 8.62 0.63 -20.58
C PRO A 145 8.03 2.03 -20.32
N PRO A 146 7.66 2.78 -21.38
CA PRO A 146 7.04 4.08 -21.21
C PRO A 146 5.73 4.00 -20.42
N PHE A 147 5.54 4.89 -19.44
CA PHE A 147 4.33 5.03 -18.63
C PHE A 147 4.00 6.51 -18.43
N ASP A 148 2.77 6.81 -18.04
CA ASP A 148 2.27 8.18 -17.91
C ASP A 148 2.14 8.59 -16.43
N LEU A 149 1.84 7.63 -15.56
CA LEU A 149 1.70 7.79 -14.11
C LEU A 149 2.27 6.55 -13.41
N HIS A 150 2.68 6.70 -12.17
CA HIS A 150 3.05 5.55 -11.35
C HIS A 150 2.42 5.63 -9.95
N VAL A 151 2.34 4.50 -9.27
CA VAL A 151 1.95 4.42 -7.87
C VAL A 151 2.58 3.18 -7.23
N PRO A 152 3.05 3.25 -5.97
CA PRO A 152 3.43 2.05 -5.24
C PRO A 152 2.22 1.11 -5.10
N LEU A 153 2.41 -0.19 -5.30
CA LEU A 153 1.31 -1.16 -5.26
C LEU A 153 0.58 -1.11 -3.91
N LEU A 154 1.32 -0.99 -2.82
CA LEU A 154 0.77 -0.96 -1.46
C LEU A 154 0.05 0.36 -1.13
N SER A 155 0.17 1.39 -1.97
CA SER A 155 -0.58 2.64 -1.83
C SER A 155 -1.96 2.59 -2.49
N LEU A 156 -2.27 1.57 -3.29
CA LEU A 156 -3.57 1.45 -3.97
C LEU A 156 -4.77 1.59 -3.03
N PRO A 157 -4.83 0.94 -1.85
CA PRO A 157 -5.97 1.10 -0.95
C PRO A 157 -6.17 2.54 -0.50
N HIS A 158 -5.08 3.27 -0.21
CA HIS A 158 -5.15 4.67 0.18
C HIS A 158 -5.64 5.57 -0.97
N VAL A 159 -4.99 5.51 -2.12
CA VAL A 159 -5.32 6.40 -3.26
C VAL A 159 -6.69 6.10 -3.86
N MET A 160 -7.15 4.85 -3.78
CA MET A 160 -8.48 4.43 -4.21
C MET A 160 -9.55 4.59 -3.13
N LYS A 161 -9.18 5.00 -1.91
CA LYS A 161 -10.05 5.17 -0.74
C LYS A 161 -10.84 3.90 -0.41
N ILE A 162 -10.15 2.76 -0.39
CA ILE A 162 -10.77 1.47 -0.11
C ILE A 162 -11.32 1.45 1.31
N ASN A 163 -12.64 1.29 1.41
CA ASN A 163 -13.37 1.12 2.65
C ASN A 163 -13.70 -0.37 2.91
N GLU A 164 -14.41 -0.64 4.01
CA GLU A 164 -14.77 -2.00 4.41
C GLU A 164 -15.59 -2.73 3.34
N ALA A 165 -16.60 -2.08 2.77
CA ALA A 165 -17.47 -2.69 1.77
C ALA A 165 -16.71 -3.07 0.50
N GLU A 166 -15.79 -2.20 0.06
CA GLU A 166 -14.93 -2.48 -1.10
C GLU A 166 -13.91 -3.57 -0.80
N LEU A 167 -13.34 -3.59 0.42
CA LEU A 167 -12.42 -4.65 0.83
C LEU A 167 -13.12 -6.00 0.87
N HIS A 168 -14.34 -6.08 1.43
CA HIS A 168 -15.14 -7.31 1.40
C HIS A 168 -15.42 -7.79 -0.02
N ARG A 169 -15.79 -6.90 -0.93
CA ARG A 169 -16.05 -7.23 -2.33
C ARG A 169 -14.82 -7.83 -3.03
N VAL A 170 -13.66 -7.18 -2.90
CA VAL A 170 -12.42 -7.69 -3.55
C VAL A 170 -11.87 -8.94 -2.87
N SER A 171 -12.22 -9.18 -1.60
CA SER A 171 -11.80 -10.38 -0.87
C SER A 171 -12.69 -11.59 -1.16
N ALA A 172 -13.90 -11.38 -1.67
CA ALA A 172 -14.83 -12.45 -2.03
C ALA A 172 -14.52 -13.08 -3.40
N GLU A 173 -13.77 -12.41 -4.25
CA GLU A 173 -13.43 -12.87 -5.60
C GLU A 173 -11.99 -13.40 -5.64
N PRO A 174 -11.75 -14.60 -6.19
CA PRO A 174 -10.40 -15.06 -6.50
C PRO A 174 -9.74 -14.08 -7.49
N TYR A 175 -8.49 -13.71 -7.23
CA TYR A 175 -7.73 -12.79 -8.09
C TYR A 175 -6.40 -13.40 -8.59
N LEU A 176 -6.07 -14.59 -8.10
CA LEU A 176 -4.91 -15.42 -8.49
C LEU A 176 -5.38 -16.75 -9.07
#